data_b9e229259bea3d4a663b734d149985cf
#
_entry.id   b9e229259bea3d4a663b734d149985cf
#
_cell.length_a   1.000
_cell.length_b   1.000
_cell.length_c   1.000
_cell.angle_alpha   90.00
_cell.angle_beta   90.00
_cell.angle_gamma   90.00
#
_symmetry.space_group_name_H-M   'P 1'
#
loop_
_entity.id
_entity.type
_entity.pdbx_description
1 polymer ?
#
loop_
_entity_poly.entity_id
_entity_poly.type
_entity_poly.pdbx_seq_one_letter_code
_entity_poly.pdbx_strand_id
1 'polypeptide(L)'
;VNTDLIDALVERLKGRLVQTHASWVILTEDFAYKIKKPVNFGFLDYSTLEKRRENCLREVELNRRLCPWVYVGVLAVVKVGSEYFLEGEGEVVEYAVKMRRIPEERLMKNLLDKLTEEDLRRLAKHLFDFHQRAERKDEFGRLELMKFNTDENFMQTQKYVGTTIEEEDYN
;
A
#
# COMPACT_ATOMS: atom_id res chain seq x y z
N VAL A 1 7.30 -15.28 -2.41
CA VAL A 1 6.20 -15.33 -3.39
C VAL A 1 6.81 -15.60 -4.74
N ASN A 2 6.36 -16.68 -5.36
CA ASN A 2 6.85 -17.09 -6.67
C ASN A 2 6.28 -16.12 -7.72
N THR A 3 7.07 -15.66 -8.66
CA THR A 3 6.61 -14.90 -9.83
C THR A 3 5.51 -15.65 -10.58
N ASP A 4 5.59 -16.98 -10.63
CA ASP A 4 4.58 -17.84 -11.27
C ASP A 4 3.15 -17.62 -10.71
N LEU A 5 3.02 -17.37 -9.40
CA LEU A 5 1.74 -17.02 -8.78
C LEU A 5 1.19 -15.70 -9.32
N ILE A 6 2.05 -14.69 -9.44
CA ILE A 6 1.64 -13.38 -9.93
C ILE A 6 1.25 -13.44 -11.41
N ASP A 7 2.05 -14.13 -12.22
CA ASP A 7 1.79 -14.28 -13.66
C ASP A 7 0.48 -15.06 -13.90
N ALA A 8 0.26 -16.14 -13.14
CA ALA A 8 -0.99 -16.91 -13.21
C ALA A 8 -2.23 -16.10 -12.82
N LEU A 9 -2.11 -15.24 -11.78
CA LEU A 9 -3.22 -14.35 -11.39
C LEU A 9 -3.45 -13.25 -12.42
N VAL A 10 -2.40 -12.67 -13.01
CA VAL A 10 -2.52 -11.67 -14.08
C VAL A 10 -3.26 -12.25 -15.27
N GLU A 11 -2.90 -13.46 -15.71
CA GLU A 11 -3.55 -14.14 -16.81
C GLU A 11 -5.03 -14.47 -16.49
N ARG A 12 -5.28 -15.07 -15.33
CA ARG A 12 -6.64 -15.47 -14.89
C ARG A 12 -7.58 -14.27 -14.75
N LEU A 13 -7.10 -13.17 -14.21
CA LEU A 13 -7.87 -11.95 -14.00
C LEU A 13 -7.93 -11.06 -15.24
N LYS A 14 -7.18 -11.40 -16.29
CA LYS A 14 -6.97 -10.56 -17.50
C LYS A 14 -6.56 -9.13 -17.12
N GLY A 15 -5.68 -9.04 -16.11
CA GLY A 15 -5.28 -7.79 -15.52
C GLY A 15 -3.96 -7.26 -16.06
N ARG A 16 -3.67 -5.98 -15.80
CA ARG A 16 -2.38 -5.35 -16.03
C ARG A 16 -1.58 -5.30 -14.74
N LEU A 17 -0.35 -5.81 -14.77
CA LEU A 17 0.56 -5.77 -13.62
C LEU A 17 1.23 -4.40 -13.48
N VAL A 18 1.18 -3.83 -12.30
CA VAL A 18 1.99 -2.69 -11.86
C VAL A 18 2.80 -3.12 -10.66
N GLN A 19 4.08 -2.74 -10.62
CA GLN A 19 4.97 -3.13 -9.53
C GLN A 19 5.50 -1.91 -8.79
N THR A 20 5.62 -2.06 -7.48
CA THR A 20 6.38 -1.17 -6.61
C THR A 20 7.52 -1.97 -5.94
N HIS A 21 8.38 -1.30 -5.19
CA HIS A 21 9.42 -1.99 -4.42
C HIS A 21 8.86 -2.98 -3.37
N ALA A 22 7.65 -2.74 -2.85
CA ALA A 22 7.06 -3.55 -1.78
C ALA A 22 5.79 -4.32 -2.17
N SER A 23 5.25 -4.16 -3.39
CA SER A 23 4.00 -4.79 -3.79
C SER A 23 3.88 -5.03 -5.29
N TRP A 24 3.08 -6.04 -5.63
CA TRP A 24 2.49 -6.21 -6.96
C TRP A 24 1.04 -5.75 -6.91
N VAL A 25 0.59 -5.06 -7.96
CA VAL A 25 -0.79 -4.60 -8.10
C VAL A 25 -1.32 -5.05 -9.44
N ILE A 26 -2.33 -5.91 -9.42
CA ILE A 26 -3.01 -6.38 -10.63
C ILE A 26 -4.24 -5.51 -10.83
N LEU A 27 -4.26 -4.76 -11.92
CA LEU A 27 -5.35 -3.86 -12.30
C LEU A 27 -6.26 -4.56 -13.31
N THR A 28 -7.51 -4.77 -12.93
CA THR A 28 -8.59 -5.23 -13.83
C THR A 28 -9.49 -4.05 -14.21
N GLU A 29 -10.59 -4.31 -14.90
CA GLU A 29 -11.55 -3.27 -15.28
C GLU A 29 -12.13 -2.56 -14.04
N ASP A 30 -12.64 -3.32 -13.05
CA ASP A 30 -13.36 -2.78 -11.89
C ASP A 30 -12.55 -2.76 -10.60
N PHE A 31 -11.50 -3.60 -10.51
CA PHE A 31 -10.78 -3.81 -9.26
C PHE A 31 -9.26 -3.71 -9.43
N ALA A 32 -8.61 -3.41 -8.32
CA ALA A 32 -7.17 -3.55 -8.13
C ALA A 32 -6.91 -4.57 -7.01
N TYR A 33 -6.00 -5.50 -7.26
CA TYR A 33 -5.58 -6.52 -6.29
C TYR A 33 -4.12 -6.29 -5.93
N LYS A 34 -3.86 -5.87 -4.69
CA LYS A 34 -2.51 -5.56 -4.22
C LYS A 34 -1.99 -6.69 -3.36
N ILE A 35 -0.89 -7.30 -3.79
CA ILE A 35 -0.19 -8.40 -3.12
C ILE A 35 1.15 -7.87 -2.63
N LYS A 36 1.47 -8.09 -1.36
CA LYS A 36 2.72 -7.62 -0.75
C LYS A 36 3.88 -8.52 -1.15
N LYS A 37 5.04 -7.93 -1.46
CA LYS A 37 6.28 -8.66 -1.71
C LYS A 37 6.88 -9.17 -0.40
N PRO A 38 7.55 -10.33 -0.36
CA PRO A 38 8.19 -10.85 0.85
C PRO A 38 9.53 -10.14 1.09
N VAL A 39 9.46 -8.85 1.43
CA VAL A 39 10.62 -7.99 1.68
C VAL A 39 10.69 -7.56 3.13
N ASN A 40 11.89 -7.25 3.59
CA ASN A 40 12.15 -6.62 4.87
C ASN A 40 13.11 -5.45 4.64
N PHE A 41 12.63 -4.22 4.88
CA PHE A 41 13.40 -2.98 4.76
C PHE A 41 13.76 -2.37 6.13
N GLY A 42 13.56 -3.11 7.24
CA GLY A 42 13.69 -2.59 8.59
C GLY A 42 12.40 -1.92 9.07
N PHE A 43 12.07 -0.79 8.49
CA PHE A 43 10.81 -0.06 8.78
C PHE A 43 9.54 -0.75 8.23
N LEU A 44 9.69 -1.67 7.31
CA LEU A 44 8.61 -2.43 6.67
C LEU A 44 9.01 -3.90 6.58
N ASP A 45 8.28 -4.77 7.26
CA ASP A 45 8.56 -6.20 7.29
C ASP A 45 7.35 -7.01 6.77
N TYR A 46 7.51 -7.58 5.57
CA TYR A 46 6.58 -8.49 4.89
C TYR A 46 7.19 -9.88 4.68
N SER A 47 8.21 -10.25 5.45
CA SER A 47 9.00 -11.46 5.24
C SER A 47 8.20 -12.76 5.37
N THR A 48 7.20 -12.83 6.26
CA THR A 48 6.37 -14.02 6.44
C THR A 48 4.95 -13.83 5.91
N LEU A 49 4.26 -14.94 5.63
CA LEU A 49 2.88 -14.93 5.17
C LEU A 49 1.94 -14.28 6.19
N GLU A 50 2.15 -14.56 7.49
CA GLU A 50 1.39 -14.00 8.60
C GLU A 50 1.53 -12.48 8.64
N LYS A 51 2.77 -11.97 8.54
CA LYS A 51 3.03 -10.51 8.51
C LYS A 51 2.36 -9.86 7.31
N ARG A 52 2.38 -10.50 6.14
CA ARG A 52 1.68 -9.98 4.95
C ARG A 52 0.17 -9.95 5.15
N ARG A 53 -0.41 -11.00 5.75
CA ARG A 53 -1.83 -11.04 6.11
C ARG A 53 -2.22 -9.91 7.07
N GLU A 54 -1.51 -9.77 8.18
CA GLU A 54 -1.75 -8.73 9.18
C GLU A 54 -1.66 -7.33 8.58
N ASN A 55 -0.62 -7.09 7.76
CA ASN A 55 -0.46 -5.81 7.08
C ASN A 55 -1.52 -5.55 5.99
N CYS A 56 -2.07 -6.59 5.34
CA CYS A 56 -3.21 -6.43 4.44
C CYS A 56 -4.48 -6.03 5.21
N LEU A 57 -4.76 -6.69 6.33
CA LEU A 57 -5.91 -6.36 7.19
C LEU A 57 -5.79 -4.94 7.75
N ARG A 58 -4.62 -4.58 8.26
CA ARG A 58 -4.34 -3.24 8.79
C ARG A 58 -4.44 -2.16 7.71
N GLU A 59 -3.97 -2.44 6.50
CA GLU A 59 -4.11 -1.51 5.36
C GLU A 59 -5.59 -1.23 5.06
N VAL A 60 -6.42 -2.27 5.01
CA VAL A 60 -7.86 -2.12 4.77
C VAL A 60 -8.52 -1.34 5.91
N GLU A 61 -8.26 -1.68 7.16
CA GLU A 61 -8.80 -1.00 8.33
C GLU A 61 -8.47 0.50 8.34
N LEU A 62 -7.19 0.83 8.19
CA LEU A 62 -6.73 2.22 8.26
C LEU A 62 -7.25 3.07 7.09
N ASN A 63 -7.21 2.52 5.87
CA ASN A 63 -7.61 3.29 4.69
C ASN A 63 -9.13 3.43 4.56
N ARG A 64 -9.92 2.50 5.09
CA ARG A 64 -11.38 2.66 5.17
C ARG A 64 -11.81 3.86 5.99
N ARG A 65 -10.99 4.36 6.89
CA ARG A 65 -11.27 5.57 7.67
C ARG A 65 -11.45 6.81 6.79
N LEU A 66 -10.70 6.87 5.67
CA LEU A 66 -10.78 7.97 4.69
C LEU A 66 -11.56 7.58 3.43
N CYS A 67 -11.48 6.32 3.01
CA CYS A 67 -11.97 5.87 1.71
C CYS A 67 -12.69 4.51 1.81
N PRO A 68 -13.79 4.39 2.57
CA PRO A 68 -14.44 3.10 2.85
C PRO A 68 -14.96 2.40 1.60
N TRP A 69 -15.32 3.16 0.57
CA TRP A 69 -15.85 2.65 -0.69
C TRP A 69 -14.78 2.11 -1.65
N VAL A 70 -13.50 2.44 -1.45
CA VAL A 70 -12.38 1.91 -2.27
C VAL A 70 -11.93 0.55 -1.76
N TYR A 71 -11.68 0.43 -0.45
CA TYR A 71 -11.09 -0.78 0.15
C TYR A 71 -12.16 -1.84 0.43
N VAL A 72 -12.30 -2.81 -0.47
CA VAL A 72 -13.33 -3.86 -0.40
C VAL A 72 -13.00 -4.89 0.70
N GLY A 73 -11.75 -5.33 0.81
CA GLY A 73 -11.34 -6.30 1.83
C GLY A 73 -10.02 -6.99 1.50
N VAL A 74 -9.72 -8.02 2.29
CA VAL A 74 -8.58 -8.91 2.08
C VAL A 74 -9.09 -10.25 1.59
N LEU A 75 -8.50 -10.75 0.51
CA LEU A 75 -8.78 -12.06 -0.07
C LEU A 75 -7.59 -12.99 0.17
N ALA A 76 -7.87 -14.26 0.43
CA ALA A 76 -6.85 -15.29 0.39
C ALA A 76 -6.54 -15.66 -1.08
N VAL A 77 -5.28 -15.83 -1.39
CA VAL A 77 -4.84 -16.49 -2.62
C VAL A 77 -4.62 -17.95 -2.28
N VAL A 78 -5.35 -18.83 -2.95
CA VAL A 78 -5.27 -20.28 -2.71
C VAL A 78 -4.64 -21.00 -3.88
N LYS A 79 -3.93 -22.07 -3.56
CA LYS A 79 -3.35 -23.01 -4.53
C LYS A 79 -4.17 -24.29 -4.55
N VAL A 80 -4.54 -24.71 -5.76
CA VAL A 80 -5.24 -26.00 -6.02
C VAL A 80 -4.48 -26.71 -7.13
N GLY A 81 -3.77 -27.77 -6.79
CA GLY A 81 -2.85 -28.41 -7.74
C GLY A 81 -1.74 -27.47 -8.17
N SER A 82 -1.68 -27.15 -9.46
CA SER A 82 -0.72 -26.19 -10.05
C SER A 82 -1.30 -24.79 -10.27
N GLU A 83 -2.59 -24.59 -9.99
CA GLU A 83 -3.29 -23.34 -10.28
C GLU A 83 -3.48 -22.46 -9.04
N TYR A 84 -3.63 -21.14 -9.27
CA TYR A 84 -3.86 -20.13 -8.24
C TYR A 84 -5.20 -19.42 -8.45
N PHE A 85 -5.90 -19.16 -7.34
CA PHE A 85 -7.20 -18.51 -7.33
C PHE A 85 -7.27 -17.45 -6.25
N LEU A 86 -8.08 -16.40 -6.50
CA LEU A 86 -8.52 -15.49 -5.44
C LEU A 86 -9.75 -16.08 -4.79
N GLU A 87 -9.64 -16.43 -3.51
CA GLU A 87 -10.66 -17.14 -2.72
C GLU A 87 -10.94 -18.57 -3.22
N GLY A 88 -11.54 -19.37 -2.39
CA GLY A 88 -11.91 -20.74 -2.66
C GLY A 88 -11.32 -21.73 -1.65
N GLU A 89 -11.56 -23.00 -1.89
CA GLU A 89 -10.98 -24.10 -1.11
C GLU A 89 -9.60 -24.45 -1.68
N GLY A 90 -8.59 -24.53 -0.82
CA GLY A 90 -7.22 -24.85 -1.20
C GLY A 90 -6.21 -24.41 -0.15
N GLU A 91 -4.93 -24.65 -0.44
CA GLU A 91 -3.84 -24.19 0.39
C GLU A 91 -3.69 -22.65 0.27
N VAL A 92 -3.82 -21.92 1.37
CA VAL A 92 -3.58 -20.47 1.38
C VAL A 92 -2.09 -20.20 1.22
N VAL A 93 -1.71 -19.56 0.14
CA VAL A 93 -0.31 -19.28 -0.20
C VAL A 93 0.03 -17.80 -0.17
N GLU A 94 -0.98 -16.91 -0.25
CA GLU A 94 -0.77 -15.46 -0.19
C GLU A 94 -2.08 -14.72 0.17
N TYR A 95 -1.97 -13.40 0.37
CA TYR A 95 -3.12 -12.51 0.60
C TYR A 95 -3.06 -11.29 -0.33
N ALA A 96 -4.24 -10.87 -0.78
CA ALA A 96 -4.42 -9.70 -1.63
C ALA A 96 -5.40 -8.70 -1.01
N VAL A 97 -5.04 -7.43 -1.01
CA VAL A 97 -6.00 -6.35 -0.74
C VAL A 97 -6.79 -6.10 -2.02
N LYS A 98 -8.11 -6.31 -1.96
CA LYS A 98 -9.04 -5.98 -3.04
C LYS A 98 -9.54 -4.56 -2.88
N MET A 99 -9.38 -3.76 -3.91
CA MET A 99 -9.82 -2.36 -3.97
C MET A 99 -10.66 -2.15 -5.21
N ARG A 100 -11.62 -1.22 -5.17
CA ARG A 100 -12.24 -0.71 -6.40
C ARG A 100 -11.19 0.06 -7.19
N ARG A 101 -11.14 -0.17 -8.49
CA ARG A 101 -10.22 0.57 -9.35
C ARG A 101 -10.66 2.03 -9.43
N ILE A 102 -9.72 2.94 -9.19
CA ILE A 102 -9.90 4.36 -9.47
C ILE A 102 -9.38 4.60 -10.89
N PRO A 103 -10.22 5.10 -11.82
CA PRO A 103 -9.78 5.44 -13.16
C PRO A 103 -8.65 6.47 -13.14
N GLU A 104 -7.66 6.31 -14.01
CA GLU A 104 -6.45 7.16 -14.01
C GLU A 104 -6.80 8.65 -14.22
N GLU A 105 -7.82 8.94 -15.02
CA GLU A 105 -8.32 10.29 -15.26
C GLU A 105 -8.94 10.95 -14.02
N ARG A 106 -9.26 10.16 -12.97
CA ARG A 106 -9.76 10.65 -11.68
C ARG A 106 -8.68 10.84 -10.63
N LEU A 107 -7.43 10.51 -10.94
CA LEU A 107 -6.32 10.80 -10.04
C LEU A 107 -6.06 12.30 -10.00
N MET A 108 -5.89 12.85 -8.80
CA MET A 108 -5.71 14.29 -8.59
C MET A 108 -4.60 14.87 -9.48
N LYS A 109 -3.48 14.16 -9.66
CA LYS A 109 -2.38 14.58 -10.55
C LYS A 109 -2.80 14.84 -12.00
N ASN A 110 -3.86 14.14 -12.47
CA ASN A 110 -4.38 14.26 -13.82
C ASN A 110 -5.56 15.24 -13.90
N LEU A 111 -5.94 15.84 -12.78
CA LEU A 111 -7.03 16.78 -12.63
C LEU A 111 -6.57 18.18 -12.22
N LEU A 112 -5.26 18.42 -12.06
CA LEU A 112 -4.73 19.68 -11.50
C LEU A 112 -5.27 20.92 -12.22
N ASP A 113 -5.34 20.87 -13.57
CA ASP A 113 -5.84 21.98 -14.39
C ASP A 113 -7.38 22.11 -14.38
N LYS A 114 -8.10 21.15 -13.77
CA LYS A 114 -9.56 21.08 -13.73
C LYS A 114 -10.12 21.26 -12.32
N LEU A 115 -9.24 21.27 -11.31
CA LEU A 115 -9.66 21.44 -9.93
C LEU A 115 -10.20 22.87 -9.70
N THR A 116 -11.37 22.90 -9.08
CA THR A 116 -11.98 24.16 -8.66
C THR A 116 -11.65 24.47 -7.20
N GLU A 117 -11.84 25.71 -6.79
CA GLU A 117 -11.73 26.10 -5.37
C GLU A 117 -12.70 25.28 -4.50
N GLU A 118 -13.88 24.96 -5.01
CA GLU A 118 -14.86 24.14 -4.31
C GLU A 118 -14.36 22.70 -4.08
N ASP A 119 -13.67 22.09 -5.05
CA ASP A 119 -13.07 20.78 -4.89
C ASP A 119 -12.01 20.79 -3.78
N LEU A 120 -11.19 21.82 -3.73
CA LEU A 120 -10.18 22.00 -2.69
C LEU A 120 -10.83 22.22 -1.31
N ARG A 121 -11.91 23.01 -1.22
CA ARG A 121 -12.67 23.20 0.02
C ARG A 121 -13.29 21.89 0.51
N ARG A 122 -13.84 21.09 -0.37
CA ARG A 122 -14.43 19.77 -0.05
C ARG A 122 -13.34 18.82 0.45
N LEU A 123 -12.17 18.78 -0.19
CA LEU A 123 -11.04 17.98 0.26
C LEU A 123 -10.56 18.44 1.64
N ALA A 124 -10.36 19.72 1.84
CA ALA A 124 -9.94 20.29 3.13
C ALA A 124 -10.95 19.96 4.24
N LYS A 125 -12.24 20.10 3.95
CA LYS A 125 -13.30 19.72 4.90
C LYS A 125 -13.27 18.23 5.24
N HIS A 126 -13.10 17.36 4.25
CA HIS A 126 -13.02 15.90 4.47
C HIS A 126 -11.84 15.53 5.38
N LEU A 127 -10.66 16.12 5.15
CA LEU A 127 -9.49 15.92 6.00
C LEU A 127 -9.68 16.50 7.41
N PHE A 128 -10.26 17.69 7.52
CA PHE A 128 -10.58 18.29 8.81
C PHE A 128 -11.53 17.41 9.61
N ASP A 129 -12.63 16.94 9.01
CA ASP A 129 -13.63 16.08 9.67
C ASP A 129 -13.00 14.74 10.09
N PHE A 130 -12.06 14.21 9.31
CA PHE A 130 -11.28 13.03 9.67
C PHE A 130 -10.42 13.30 10.90
N HIS A 131 -9.63 14.37 10.91
CA HIS A 131 -8.76 14.70 12.04
C HIS A 131 -9.54 14.98 13.31
N GLN A 132 -10.73 15.61 13.24
CA GLN A 132 -11.58 15.86 14.40
C GLN A 132 -12.09 14.56 15.04
N ARG A 133 -12.28 13.50 14.25
CA ARG A 133 -12.79 12.20 14.72
C ARG A 133 -11.68 11.17 14.97
N ALA A 134 -10.45 11.47 14.56
CA ALA A 134 -9.32 10.56 14.74
C ALA A 134 -9.05 10.33 16.23
N GLU A 135 -8.78 9.08 16.59
CA GLU A 135 -8.35 8.74 17.94
C GLU A 135 -7.01 9.42 18.25
N ARG A 136 -6.92 10.02 19.42
CA ARG A 136 -5.67 10.59 19.93
C ARG A 136 -4.82 9.49 20.57
N LYS A 137 -3.59 9.36 20.09
CA LYS A 137 -2.60 8.41 20.63
C LYS A 137 -1.31 9.15 20.91
N ASP A 138 -1.18 9.66 22.12
CA ASP A 138 -0.04 10.46 22.56
C ASP A 138 1.28 9.67 22.54
N GLU A 139 1.18 8.33 22.61
CA GLU A 139 2.34 7.42 22.53
C GLU A 139 3.11 7.55 21.21
N PHE A 140 2.44 7.89 20.10
CA PHE A 140 3.08 8.08 18.78
C PHE A 140 3.57 9.51 18.56
N GLY A 141 3.17 10.46 19.41
CA GLY A 141 3.59 11.87 19.33
C GLY A 141 4.77 12.25 20.24
N ARG A 142 5.41 11.27 20.88
CA ARG A 142 6.54 11.53 21.76
C ARG A 142 7.74 12.02 20.99
N LEU A 143 8.47 12.99 21.58
CA LEU A 143 9.64 13.60 20.95
C LEU A 143 10.72 12.56 20.62
N GLU A 144 10.91 11.59 21.52
CA GLU A 144 11.90 10.51 21.34
C GLU A 144 11.57 9.68 20.10
N LEU A 145 10.28 9.39 19.86
CA LEU A 145 9.85 8.60 18.70
C LEU A 145 9.99 9.40 17.40
N MET A 146 9.67 10.70 17.44
CA MET A 146 9.87 11.59 16.29
C MET A 146 11.35 11.70 15.95
N LYS A 147 12.21 11.88 16.97
CA LYS A 147 13.65 11.91 16.81
C LYS A 147 14.17 10.58 16.24
N PHE A 148 13.74 9.44 16.80
CA PHE A 148 14.11 8.12 16.30
C PHE A 148 13.78 7.95 14.82
N ASN A 149 12.56 8.30 14.40
CA ASN A 149 12.12 8.18 13.01
C ASN A 149 12.95 9.08 12.07
N THR A 150 13.36 10.25 12.53
CA THR A 150 14.23 11.16 11.77
C THR A 150 15.64 10.60 11.66
N ASP A 151 16.23 10.19 12.77
CA ASP A 151 17.58 9.64 12.83
C ASP A 151 17.68 8.33 12.00
N GLU A 152 16.62 7.49 12.00
CA GLU A 152 16.55 6.27 11.19
C GLU A 152 16.64 6.58 9.69
N ASN A 153 15.99 7.62 9.20
CA ASN A 153 16.08 8.03 7.81
C ASN A 153 17.53 8.40 7.43
N PHE A 154 18.23 9.15 8.27
CA PHE A 154 19.65 9.48 8.07
C PHE A 154 20.52 8.24 8.09
N MET A 155 20.35 7.35 9.06
CA MET A 155 21.11 6.09 9.11
C MET A 155 20.91 5.23 7.87
N GLN A 156 19.69 5.14 7.34
CA GLN A 156 19.39 4.37 6.14
C GLN A 156 19.97 4.98 4.87
N THR A 157 20.09 6.29 4.79
CA THR A 157 20.64 7.02 3.63
C THR A 157 22.14 7.18 3.66
N GLN A 158 22.79 7.05 4.82
CA GLN A 158 24.23 7.22 5.00
C GLN A 158 25.08 6.40 4.01
N LYS A 159 24.66 5.18 3.69
CA LYS A 159 25.36 4.29 2.74
C LYS A 159 25.40 4.83 1.30
N TYR A 160 24.62 5.84 0.98
CA TYR A 160 24.55 6.45 -0.34
C TYR A 160 25.36 7.75 -0.43
N VAL A 161 25.93 8.24 0.68
CA VAL A 161 26.79 9.42 0.72
C VAL A 161 28.08 9.13 -0.04
N GLY A 162 28.50 10.08 -0.87
CA GLY A 162 29.63 9.92 -1.79
C GLY A 162 29.34 9.09 -3.05
N THR A 163 28.09 8.62 -3.23
CA THR A 163 27.66 7.90 -4.46
C THR A 163 26.46 8.54 -5.14
N THR A 164 25.34 8.64 -4.43
CA THR A 164 24.09 9.23 -4.94
C THR A 164 23.76 10.54 -4.22
N ILE A 165 24.25 10.70 -2.99
CA ILE A 165 24.07 11.90 -2.15
C ILE A 165 25.45 12.54 -2.04
N GLU A 166 25.57 13.81 -2.39
CA GLU A 166 26.83 14.57 -2.20
C GLU A 166 27.09 14.74 -0.69
N GLU A 167 28.37 14.72 -0.30
CA GLU A 167 28.76 14.86 1.12
C GLU A 167 28.30 16.20 1.71
N GLU A 168 28.27 17.25 0.88
CA GLU A 168 27.83 18.61 1.28
C GLU A 168 26.33 18.66 1.58
N ASP A 169 25.52 17.83 0.91
CA ASP A 169 24.06 17.78 1.10
C ASP A 169 23.65 16.95 2.33
N TYR A 170 24.57 16.14 2.86
CA TYR A 170 24.31 15.24 3.99
C TYR A 170 24.65 15.87 5.35
N ASN A 171 25.56 16.82 5.41
CA ASN A 171 26.04 17.50 6.63
C ASN A 171 25.22 18.76 6.91
#